data_cfedcc389b5a9797e281016c1b9e271b
#
_entry.id   cfedcc389b5a9797e281016c1b9e271b
#
_cell.length_a   1.000
_cell.length_b   1.000
_cell.length_c   1.000
_cell.angle_alpha   90.00
_cell.angle_beta   90.00
_cell.angle_gamma   90.00
#
_symmetry.space_group_name_H-M   'P 1'
#
loop_
_entity.id
_entity.type
_entity.pdbx_description
1 polymer ?
#
loop_
_entity_poly.entity_id
_entity_poly.type
_entity_poly.pdbx_seq_one_letter_code
_entity_poly.pdbx_strand_id
1 'polypeptide(L)'
;VSLLQDFFETMQVLFTPVAEEYEKAKCSAQPEDILRAINAEEQVYFQLLTEHCNDCTLFFCRSDGSSMETVLHELMNRKAEQTVEFFSHIYGKAPNADAIRLLMGSQFWYFRQLLDQHMEEGRMLTCLQAVLDFTNAGWRQLCDTLQ
;
A
#
# COMPACT_ATOMS: atom_id res chain seq x y z
N VAL A 1 -23.58 -2.80 -3.48
CA VAL A 1 -22.84 -3.97 -2.96
C VAL A 1 -22.03 -4.62 -4.06
N SER A 2 -22.64 -4.89 -5.23
CA SER A 2 -21.93 -5.54 -6.34
C SER A 2 -20.77 -4.70 -6.87
N LEU A 3 -20.90 -3.37 -6.95
CA LEU A 3 -19.83 -2.50 -7.43
C LEU A 3 -18.60 -2.53 -6.55
N LEU A 4 -18.79 -2.50 -5.22
CA LEU A 4 -17.68 -2.58 -4.27
C LEU A 4 -17.05 -3.97 -4.26
N GLN A 5 -17.86 -5.02 -4.43
CA GLN A 5 -17.36 -6.38 -4.55
C GLN A 5 -16.51 -6.54 -5.81
N ASP A 6 -16.99 -6.02 -6.95
CA ASP A 6 -16.25 -6.06 -8.21
C ASP A 6 -14.93 -5.29 -8.11
N PHE A 7 -14.95 -4.13 -7.43
CA PHE A 7 -13.73 -3.36 -7.20
C PHE A 7 -12.74 -4.11 -6.31
N PHE A 8 -13.22 -4.76 -5.26
CA PHE A 8 -12.37 -5.57 -4.39
C PHE A 8 -11.69 -6.69 -5.17
N GLU A 9 -12.43 -7.37 -6.04
CA GLU A 9 -11.88 -8.41 -6.91
C GLU A 9 -10.85 -7.82 -7.89
N THR A 10 -11.13 -6.63 -8.44
CA THR A 10 -10.18 -5.92 -9.30
C THR A 10 -8.88 -5.62 -8.55
N MET A 11 -8.96 -5.14 -7.32
CA MET A 11 -7.77 -4.90 -6.49
C MET A 11 -6.97 -6.18 -6.27
N GLN A 12 -7.64 -7.29 -5.99
CA GLN A 12 -6.96 -8.58 -5.79
C GLN A 12 -6.19 -8.99 -7.06
N VAL A 13 -6.79 -8.81 -8.23
CA VAL A 13 -6.12 -9.11 -9.50
C VAL A 13 -4.90 -8.20 -9.71
N LEU A 14 -5.04 -6.90 -9.45
CA LEU A 14 -3.95 -5.93 -9.62
C LEU A 14 -2.79 -6.20 -8.66
N PHE A 15 -3.07 -6.63 -7.43
CA PHE A 15 -2.03 -6.88 -6.43
C PHE A 15 -1.43 -8.28 -6.50
N THR A 16 -1.96 -9.21 -7.29
CA THR A 16 -1.39 -10.55 -7.42
C THR A 16 0.06 -10.52 -7.91
N PRO A 17 0.42 -9.79 -8.99
CA PRO A 17 1.82 -9.70 -9.40
C PRO A 17 2.73 -9.05 -8.36
N VAL A 18 2.19 -8.11 -7.57
CA VAL A 18 2.93 -7.45 -6.48
C VAL A 18 3.28 -8.47 -5.39
N ALA A 19 2.31 -9.30 -5.00
CA ALA A 19 2.53 -10.36 -4.02
C ALA A 19 3.60 -11.35 -4.49
N GLU A 20 3.60 -11.70 -5.78
CA GLU A 20 4.61 -12.57 -6.37
C GLU A 20 6.01 -11.95 -6.31
N GLU A 21 6.14 -10.65 -6.59
CA GLU A 21 7.41 -9.94 -6.49
C GLU A 21 7.91 -9.87 -5.03
N TYR A 22 7.02 -9.67 -4.06
CA TYR A 22 7.40 -9.70 -2.64
C TYR A 22 7.85 -11.10 -2.20
N GLU A 23 7.20 -12.16 -2.66
CA GLU A 23 7.64 -13.52 -2.36
C GLU A 23 9.02 -13.81 -2.94
N LYS A 24 9.28 -13.36 -4.16
CA LYS A 24 10.59 -13.47 -4.79
C LYS A 24 11.66 -12.71 -4.00
N ALA A 25 11.37 -11.49 -3.59
CA ALA A 25 12.27 -10.66 -2.78
C ALA A 25 12.57 -11.31 -1.42
N LYS A 26 11.56 -11.92 -0.81
CA LYS A 26 11.67 -12.64 0.45
C LYS A 26 12.64 -13.82 0.33
N CYS A 27 12.55 -14.58 -0.77
CA CYS A 27 13.41 -15.73 -1.01
C CYS A 27 14.85 -15.33 -1.33
N SER A 28 15.06 -14.28 -2.13
CA SER A 28 16.38 -13.86 -2.58
C SER A 28 17.09 -12.96 -1.57
N ALA A 29 16.33 -12.13 -0.84
CA ALA A 29 16.82 -11.08 0.05
C ALA A 29 17.80 -10.10 -0.66
N GLN A 30 17.70 -9.98 -1.99
CA GLN A 30 18.56 -9.07 -2.76
C GLN A 30 17.92 -7.69 -2.88
N PRO A 31 18.72 -6.60 -2.76
CA PRO A 31 18.19 -5.24 -2.86
C PRO A 31 17.43 -4.97 -4.16
N GLU A 32 17.89 -5.52 -5.28
CA GLU A 32 17.22 -5.33 -6.57
C GLU A 32 15.81 -5.93 -6.58
N ASP A 33 15.64 -7.10 -5.97
CA ASP A 33 14.34 -7.76 -5.93
C ASP A 33 13.37 -7.03 -4.98
N ILE A 34 13.88 -6.52 -3.86
CA ILE A 34 13.10 -5.70 -2.92
C ILE A 34 12.63 -4.43 -3.64
N LEU A 35 13.52 -3.74 -4.34
CA LEU A 35 13.18 -2.53 -5.08
C LEU A 35 12.16 -2.80 -6.19
N ARG A 36 12.29 -3.93 -6.88
CA ARG A 36 11.33 -4.34 -7.92
C ARG A 36 9.94 -4.56 -7.34
N ALA A 37 9.84 -5.18 -6.17
CA ALA A 37 8.57 -5.39 -5.49
C ALA A 37 7.91 -4.05 -5.08
N ILE A 38 8.70 -3.14 -4.52
CA ILE A 38 8.23 -1.80 -4.15
C ILE A 38 7.74 -1.05 -5.39
N ASN A 39 8.49 -1.07 -6.48
CA ASN A 39 8.10 -0.40 -7.71
C ASN A 39 6.83 -1.01 -8.32
N ALA A 40 6.66 -2.32 -8.25
CA ALA A 40 5.45 -2.99 -8.73
C ALA A 40 4.22 -2.52 -7.93
N GLU A 41 4.36 -2.41 -6.61
CA GLU A 41 3.28 -1.91 -5.75
C GLU A 41 2.92 -0.46 -6.07
N GLU A 42 3.92 0.41 -6.25
CA GLU A 42 3.69 1.81 -6.61
C GLU A 42 2.93 1.95 -7.93
N GLN A 43 3.27 1.13 -8.93
CA GLN A 43 2.59 1.16 -10.21
C GLN A 43 1.10 0.81 -10.06
N VAL A 44 0.74 -0.08 -9.16
CA VAL A 44 -0.66 -0.39 -8.87
C VAL A 44 -1.37 0.82 -8.27
N TYR A 45 -0.74 1.56 -7.36
CA TYR A 45 -1.35 2.77 -6.81
C TYR A 45 -1.61 3.83 -7.90
N PHE A 46 -0.66 4.05 -8.80
CA PHE A 46 -0.85 4.95 -9.94
C PHE A 46 -2.01 4.48 -10.83
N GLN A 47 -2.05 3.19 -11.12
CA GLN A 47 -3.12 2.61 -11.94
C GLN A 47 -4.49 2.76 -11.28
N LEU A 48 -4.59 2.53 -9.99
CA LEU A 48 -5.84 2.71 -9.24
C LEU A 48 -6.34 4.16 -9.34
N LEU A 49 -5.44 5.14 -9.21
CA LEU A 49 -5.83 6.55 -9.30
C LEU A 49 -6.21 6.98 -10.72
N THR A 50 -5.59 6.41 -11.75
CA THR A 50 -5.88 6.77 -13.14
C THR A 50 -7.09 6.04 -13.72
N GLU A 51 -7.24 4.75 -13.42
CA GLU A 51 -8.27 3.91 -14.04
C GLU A 51 -9.47 3.64 -13.15
N HIS A 52 -9.32 3.76 -11.82
CA HIS A 52 -10.34 3.35 -10.85
C HIS A 52 -10.59 4.41 -9.77
N CYS A 53 -10.38 5.69 -10.09
CA CYS A 53 -10.44 6.77 -9.11
C CYS A 53 -11.78 6.85 -8.35
N ASN A 54 -12.91 6.72 -9.07
CA ASN A 54 -14.22 6.79 -8.43
C ASN A 54 -14.47 5.62 -7.48
N ASP A 55 -14.07 4.42 -7.88
CA ASP A 55 -14.21 3.22 -7.06
C ASP A 55 -13.30 3.30 -5.82
N CYS A 56 -12.08 3.81 -6.00
CA CYS A 56 -11.18 4.07 -4.88
C CYS A 56 -11.78 5.06 -3.89
N THR A 57 -12.39 6.13 -4.39
CA THR A 57 -13.03 7.14 -3.53
C THR A 57 -14.16 6.52 -2.71
N LEU A 58 -15.00 5.71 -3.36
CA LEU A 58 -16.08 5.02 -2.65
C LEU A 58 -15.54 4.07 -1.58
N PHE A 59 -14.55 3.28 -1.91
CA PHE A 59 -14.00 2.27 -1.01
C PHE A 59 -13.22 2.89 0.15
N PHE A 60 -12.30 3.82 -0.14
CA PHE A 60 -11.39 4.36 0.88
C PHE A 60 -11.98 5.54 1.66
N CYS A 61 -12.89 6.32 1.06
CA CYS A 61 -13.39 7.56 1.67
C CYS A 61 -14.85 7.49 2.10
N ARG A 62 -15.64 6.58 1.53
CA ARG A 62 -17.10 6.55 1.72
C ARG A 62 -17.60 5.21 2.28
N SER A 63 -16.73 4.40 2.84
CA SER A 63 -17.12 3.11 3.42
C SER A 63 -17.59 3.20 4.87
N ASP A 64 -17.39 4.34 5.53
CA ASP A 64 -17.74 4.53 6.94
C ASP A 64 -19.22 4.23 7.17
N GLY A 65 -19.50 3.42 8.17
CA GLY A 65 -20.87 3.00 8.49
C GLY A 65 -21.45 1.92 7.59
N SER A 66 -20.70 1.46 6.58
CA SER A 66 -21.11 0.37 5.69
C SER A 66 -20.41 -0.94 6.08
N SER A 67 -20.87 -2.05 5.48
CA SER A 67 -20.21 -3.36 5.66
C SER A 67 -18.76 -3.37 5.14
N MET A 68 -18.42 -2.44 4.25
CA MET A 68 -17.07 -2.36 3.68
C MET A 68 -16.06 -1.68 4.61
N GLU A 69 -16.52 -0.98 5.65
CA GLU A 69 -15.63 -0.39 6.65
C GLU A 69 -14.78 -1.46 7.34
N THR A 70 -15.40 -2.57 7.74
CA THR A 70 -14.70 -3.70 8.35
C THR A 70 -13.68 -4.30 7.37
N VAL A 71 -14.06 -4.45 6.10
CA VAL A 71 -13.16 -4.96 5.06
C VAL A 71 -11.93 -4.05 4.92
N LEU A 72 -12.13 -2.73 4.91
CA LEU A 72 -11.04 -1.76 4.83
C LEU A 72 -10.09 -1.88 6.03
N HIS A 73 -10.63 -1.93 7.25
CA HIS A 73 -9.81 -2.07 8.45
C HIS A 73 -9.01 -3.38 8.46
N GLU A 74 -9.64 -4.47 8.07
CA GLU A 74 -8.96 -5.77 7.96
C GLU A 74 -7.84 -5.73 6.91
N LEU A 75 -8.07 -5.07 5.77
CA LEU A 75 -7.07 -4.89 4.73
C LEU A 75 -5.85 -4.14 5.26
N MET A 76 -6.09 -3.02 5.98
CA MET A 76 -5.02 -2.21 6.57
C MET A 76 -4.20 -3.02 7.59
N ASN A 77 -4.86 -3.76 8.47
CA ASN A 77 -4.20 -4.58 9.47
C ASN A 77 -3.38 -5.69 8.82
N ARG A 78 -3.93 -6.33 7.80
CA ARG A 78 -3.22 -7.38 7.06
C ARG A 78 -1.96 -6.85 6.38
N LYS A 79 -2.05 -5.68 5.77
CA LYS A 79 -0.88 -5.04 5.14
C LYS A 79 0.21 -4.76 6.16
N ALA A 80 -0.16 -4.26 7.34
CA ALA A 80 0.80 -4.00 8.42
C ALA A 80 1.49 -5.29 8.90
N GLU A 81 0.72 -6.35 9.13
CA GLU A 81 1.26 -7.64 9.55
C GLU A 81 2.17 -8.26 8.48
N GLN A 82 1.79 -8.18 7.22
CA GLN A 82 2.62 -8.66 6.11
C GLN A 82 3.94 -7.89 6.03
N THR A 83 3.92 -6.60 6.29
CA THR A 83 5.12 -5.75 6.29
C THR A 83 6.07 -6.15 7.43
N VAL A 84 5.54 -6.36 8.63
CA VAL A 84 6.31 -6.84 9.79
C VAL A 84 6.98 -8.18 9.48
N GLU A 85 6.20 -9.11 8.93
CA GLU A 85 6.69 -10.45 8.57
C GLU A 85 7.79 -10.36 7.51
N PHE A 86 7.59 -9.55 6.48
CA PHE A 86 8.54 -9.36 5.40
C PHE A 86 9.90 -8.87 5.93
N PHE A 87 9.91 -7.82 6.76
CA PHE A 87 11.14 -7.31 7.33
C PHE A 87 11.80 -8.30 8.28
N SER A 88 11.01 -8.99 9.10
CA SER A 88 11.54 -10.01 10.02
C SER A 88 12.21 -11.13 9.26
N HIS A 89 11.64 -11.55 8.14
CA HIS A 89 12.20 -12.62 7.32
C HIS A 89 13.52 -12.19 6.67
N ILE A 90 13.56 -10.99 6.09
CA ILE A 90 14.75 -10.51 5.37
C ILE A 90 15.91 -10.19 6.29
N TYR A 91 15.66 -9.51 7.41
CA TYR A 91 16.71 -9.01 8.28
C TYR A 91 16.97 -9.87 9.51
N GLY A 92 16.17 -10.91 9.72
CA GLY A 92 16.30 -11.80 10.88
C GLY A 92 15.96 -11.14 12.22
N LYS A 93 15.36 -9.95 12.19
CA LYS A 93 14.95 -9.19 13.36
C LYS A 93 13.51 -8.77 13.23
N ALA A 94 12.75 -8.84 14.32
CA ALA A 94 11.40 -8.32 14.35
C ALA A 94 11.44 -6.78 14.38
N PRO A 95 10.88 -6.07 13.39
CA PRO A 95 10.77 -4.63 13.49
C PRO A 95 9.73 -4.25 14.55
N ASN A 96 9.75 -2.98 14.97
CA ASN A 96 8.75 -2.47 15.90
C ASN A 96 7.37 -2.52 15.24
N ALA A 97 6.55 -3.51 15.63
CA ALA A 97 5.25 -3.76 15.02
C ALA A 97 4.29 -2.58 15.19
N ASP A 98 4.32 -1.91 16.35
CA ASP A 98 3.47 -0.76 16.60
C ASP A 98 3.83 0.41 15.68
N ALA A 99 5.12 0.68 15.49
CA ALA A 99 5.57 1.71 14.55
C ALA A 99 5.17 1.37 13.12
N ILE A 100 5.30 0.12 12.70
CA ILE A 100 4.88 -0.33 11.36
C ILE A 100 3.38 -0.08 11.16
N ARG A 101 2.54 -0.40 12.14
CA ARG A 101 1.10 -0.16 12.05
C ARG A 101 0.77 1.32 11.91
N LEU A 102 1.46 2.18 12.67
CA LEU A 102 1.29 3.63 12.56
C LEU A 102 1.70 4.16 11.19
N LEU A 103 2.84 3.69 10.68
CA LEU A 103 3.34 4.10 9.36
C LEU A 103 2.41 3.64 8.24
N MET A 104 1.92 2.41 8.31
CA MET A 104 0.97 1.90 7.32
C MET A 104 -0.34 2.68 7.38
N GLY A 105 -0.82 3.01 8.57
CA GLY A 105 -2.00 3.85 8.75
C GLY A 105 -1.82 5.23 8.12
N SER A 106 -0.63 5.82 8.26
CA SER A 106 -0.29 7.10 7.62
C SER A 106 -0.37 7.03 6.10
N GLN A 107 0.12 5.95 5.51
CA GLN A 107 0.07 5.76 4.04
C GLN A 107 -1.36 5.69 3.54
N PHE A 108 -2.23 4.94 4.21
CA PHE A 108 -3.65 4.88 3.87
C PHE A 108 -4.33 6.25 4.05
N TRP A 109 -3.98 6.99 5.09
CA TRP A 109 -4.51 8.32 5.32
C TRP A 109 -4.13 9.29 4.19
N TYR A 110 -2.86 9.29 3.75
CA TYR A 110 -2.41 10.11 2.62
C TYR A 110 -3.19 9.77 1.35
N PHE A 111 -3.38 8.49 1.08
CA PHE A 111 -4.13 8.04 -0.10
C PHE A 111 -5.59 8.53 -0.05
N ARG A 112 -6.24 8.40 1.11
CA ARG A 112 -7.60 8.93 1.32
C ARG A 112 -7.67 10.44 1.09
N GLN A 113 -6.70 11.18 1.60
CA GLN A 113 -6.67 12.64 1.43
C GLN A 113 -6.51 13.04 -0.02
N LEU A 114 -5.68 12.33 -0.78
CA LEU A 114 -5.53 12.57 -2.21
C LEU A 114 -6.85 12.40 -2.95
N LEU A 115 -7.59 11.35 -2.63
CA LEU A 115 -8.88 11.06 -3.27
C LEU A 115 -9.97 12.06 -2.86
N ASP A 116 -10.00 12.43 -1.58
CA ASP A 116 -11.07 13.27 -1.02
C ASP A 116 -10.99 14.74 -1.44
N GLN A 117 -9.82 15.19 -1.87
CA GLN A 117 -9.63 16.59 -2.29
C GLN A 117 -10.12 16.88 -3.71
N HIS A 118 -10.52 15.87 -4.46
CA HIS A 118 -11.01 16.02 -5.84
C HIS A 118 -10.05 16.82 -6.74
N MET A 119 -8.76 16.55 -6.60
CA MET A 119 -7.73 17.19 -7.43
C MET A 119 -7.86 16.77 -8.89
N GLU A 120 -7.38 17.64 -9.78
CA GLU A 120 -7.12 17.23 -11.15
C GLU A 120 -6.13 16.07 -11.18
N GLU A 121 -6.30 15.14 -12.14
CA GLU A 121 -5.51 13.91 -12.22
C GLU A 121 -4.00 14.19 -12.20
N GLY A 122 -3.51 15.13 -13.00
CA GLY A 122 -2.08 15.46 -13.06
C GLY A 122 -1.52 15.91 -11.74
N ARG A 123 -2.25 16.76 -10.99
CA ARG A 123 -1.85 17.19 -9.66
C ARG A 123 -1.87 16.04 -8.66
N MET A 124 -2.87 15.20 -8.74
CA MET A 124 -3.02 14.04 -7.86
C MET A 124 -1.84 13.07 -8.03
N LEU A 125 -1.47 12.78 -9.27
CA LEU A 125 -0.35 11.88 -9.56
C LEU A 125 0.99 12.47 -9.12
N THR A 126 1.19 13.79 -9.30
CA THR A 126 2.40 14.48 -8.82
C THR A 126 2.48 14.43 -7.30
N CYS A 127 1.37 14.64 -6.60
CA CYS A 127 1.32 14.52 -5.15
C CYS A 127 1.60 13.09 -4.69
N LEU A 128 1.02 12.10 -5.36
CA LEU A 128 1.27 10.69 -5.03
C LEU A 128 2.76 10.36 -5.17
N GLN A 129 3.41 10.81 -6.24
CA GLN A 129 4.84 10.57 -6.43
C GLN A 129 5.65 11.18 -5.28
N ALA A 130 5.34 12.41 -4.87
CA ALA A 130 6.04 13.06 -3.76
C ALA A 130 5.86 12.31 -2.45
N VAL A 131 4.64 11.84 -2.16
CA VAL A 131 4.35 11.04 -0.96
C VAL A 131 5.10 9.72 -0.99
N LEU A 132 5.13 9.04 -2.14
CA LEU A 132 5.84 7.77 -2.28
C LEU A 132 7.35 7.96 -2.10
N ASP A 133 7.92 9.02 -2.67
CA ASP A 133 9.35 9.33 -2.50
C ASP A 133 9.70 9.55 -1.04
N PHE A 134 8.86 10.30 -0.32
CA PHE A 134 9.02 10.54 1.10
C PHE A 134 8.92 9.26 1.92
N THR A 135 7.89 8.46 1.68
CA THR A 135 7.67 7.21 2.43
C THR A 135 8.76 6.18 2.14
N ASN A 136 9.22 6.09 0.89
CA ASN A 136 10.31 5.17 0.54
C ASN A 136 11.62 5.55 1.19
N ALA A 137 11.93 6.84 1.32
CA ALA A 137 13.10 7.30 2.06
C ALA A 137 13.00 6.90 3.54
N GLY A 138 11.82 7.02 4.14
CA GLY A 138 11.55 6.59 5.51
C GLY A 138 11.70 5.08 5.69
N TRP A 139 11.14 4.28 4.79
CA TRP A 139 11.28 2.83 4.81
C TRP A 139 12.75 2.40 4.68
N ARG A 140 13.50 3.07 3.80
CA ARG A 140 14.93 2.80 3.64
C ARG A 140 15.70 3.05 4.93
N GLN A 141 15.41 4.17 5.61
CA GLN A 141 16.01 4.48 6.89
C GLN A 141 15.67 3.43 7.94
N LEU A 142 14.43 2.97 7.98
CA LEU A 142 14.02 1.90 8.91
C LEU A 142 14.77 0.61 8.62
N CYS A 143 14.93 0.24 7.35
CA CYS A 143 15.71 -0.93 6.96
C CYS A 143 17.17 -0.82 7.40
N ASP A 144 17.77 0.35 7.25
CA ASP A 144 19.16 0.58 7.67
C ASP A 144 19.33 0.35 9.18
N THR A 145 18.33 0.68 9.99
CA THR A 145 18.39 0.45 11.44
C THR A 145 18.25 -1.03 11.81
N LEU A 146 17.73 -1.87 10.92
CA LEU A 146 17.60 -3.31 11.12
C LEU A 146 18.87 -4.08 10.73
N GLN A 147 19.74 -3.48 9.99
CA GLN A 147 21.04 -4.04 9.65
C GLN A 147 22.05 -3.79 10.77
#